data_fc5805f9f1da2dea9fb60261c370ccd6
#
_entry.id   fc5805f9f1da2dea9fb60261c370ccd6
#
_cell.length_a   1.000
_cell.length_b   1.000
_cell.length_c   1.000
_cell.angle_alpha   90.00
_cell.angle_beta   90.00
_cell.angle_gamma   90.00
#
_symmetry.space_group_name_H-M   'P 1'
#
loop_
_entity.id
_entity.type
_entity.pdbx_description
1 polymer ?
#
loop_
_entity_poly.entity_id
_entity_poly.type
_entity_poly.pdbx_seq_one_letter_code
_entity_poly.pdbx_strand_id
1 'polypeptide(L)'
;MIRTVIHINEELCSGCGLCASACKEGAIAMVNGKARLIRDDYCDGLGNCLPACPVGAISFVQREAAAFDEEAVKEHLARKQQVSGCPGMKVRAMKRTAANESAENADNGSHLRQWPVQIRLAPPTAAFYQGADLLIAAD
;
A
#
# COMPACT_ATOMS: atom_id res chain seq x y z
N MET A 1 -3.56 -2.16 30.30
CA MET A 1 -2.55 -2.86 31.11
C MET A 1 -1.17 -2.24 30.88
N ILE A 2 -0.26 -2.29 31.89
CA ILE A 2 1.10 -1.79 31.73
C ILE A 2 1.90 -2.77 30.87
N ARG A 3 2.44 -2.31 29.76
CA ARG A 3 3.27 -3.11 28.85
C ARG A 3 4.39 -2.27 28.24
N THR A 4 5.41 -2.95 27.73
CA THR A 4 6.50 -2.30 27.01
C THR A 4 6.05 -2.01 25.59
N VAL A 5 6.13 -0.75 25.19
CA VAL A 5 5.88 -0.27 23.82
C VAL A 5 7.05 0.62 23.41
N ILE A 6 7.21 0.83 22.11
CA ILE A 6 8.22 1.76 21.62
C ILE A 6 7.75 3.21 21.79
N HIS A 7 8.71 4.08 22.07
CA HIS A 7 8.54 5.54 22.01
C HIS A 7 9.53 6.10 20.99
N ILE A 8 9.06 6.97 20.12
CA ILE A 8 9.87 7.61 19.08
C ILE A 8 10.01 9.07 19.43
N ASN A 9 11.26 9.51 19.63
CA ASN A 9 11.56 10.93 19.83
C ASN A 9 11.59 11.64 18.48
N GLU A 10 10.60 12.47 18.23
CA GLU A 10 10.45 13.19 16.96
C GLU A 10 11.55 14.23 16.74
N GLU A 11 12.12 14.80 17.81
CA GLU A 11 13.19 15.79 17.71
C GLU A 11 14.48 15.15 17.17
N LEU A 12 14.80 13.94 17.62
CA LEU A 12 15.96 13.18 17.17
C LEU A 12 15.73 12.48 15.83
N CYS A 13 14.48 12.26 15.45
CA CYS A 13 14.13 11.52 14.24
C CYS A 13 14.58 12.29 12.99
N SER A 14 15.41 11.66 12.14
CA SER A 14 15.85 12.20 10.86
C SER A 14 14.82 12.05 9.73
N GLY A 15 13.75 11.27 9.94
CA GLY A 15 12.74 11.01 8.91
C GLY A 15 13.15 10.01 7.84
N CYS A 16 14.17 9.19 8.08
CA CYS A 16 14.69 8.24 7.09
C CYS A 16 13.75 7.08 6.75
N GLY A 17 12.74 6.77 7.58
CA GLY A 17 11.73 5.74 7.34
C GLY A 17 12.20 4.29 7.56
N LEU A 18 13.45 4.05 7.93
CA LEU A 18 13.99 2.69 8.13
C LEU A 18 13.25 1.91 9.22
N CYS A 19 12.85 2.56 10.30
CA CYS A 19 12.09 1.94 11.37
C CYS A 19 10.69 1.51 10.92
N ALA A 20 10.04 2.28 10.05
CA ALA A 20 8.74 1.92 9.49
C ALA A 20 8.84 0.72 8.56
N SER A 21 9.96 0.58 7.83
CA SER A 21 10.24 -0.59 6.98
C SER A 21 10.63 -1.83 7.79
N ALA A 22 11.30 -1.65 8.93
CA ALA A 22 11.72 -2.73 9.82
C ALA A 22 10.59 -3.29 10.71
N CYS A 23 9.52 -2.52 10.90
CA CYS A 23 8.36 -2.95 11.68
C CYS A 23 7.51 -3.92 10.86
N LYS A 24 7.49 -5.19 11.25
CA LYS A 24 6.72 -6.24 10.58
C LYS A 24 5.21 -6.04 10.73
N GLU A 25 4.80 -5.51 11.87
CA GLU A 25 3.40 -5.25 12.23
C GLU A 25 2.87 -3.95 11.59
N GLY A 26 3.75 -3.16 10.95
CA GLY A 26 3.38 -1.90 10.33
C GLY A 26 2.87 -0.85 11.33
N ALA A 27 3.24 -0.98 12.60
CA ALA A 27 2.82 -0.08 13.68
C ALA A 27 3.39 1.33 13.56
N ILE A 28 4.42 1.54 12.74
CA ILE A 28 5.09 2.83 12.56
C ILE A 28 4.70 3.42 11.21
N ALA A 29 4.28 4.69 11.20
CA ALA A 29 4.07 5.47 9.99
C ALA A 29 4.92 6.72 9.95
N MET A 30 5.13 7.24 8.75
CA MET A 30 5.76 8.54 8.54
C MET A 30 4.68 9.61 8.49
N VAL A 31 4.73 10.55 9.42
CA VAL A 31 3.82 11.68 9.52
C VAL A 31 4.63 12.97 9.52
N ASN A 32 4.37 13.87 8.59
CA ASN A 32 5.11 15.12 8.44
C ASN A 32 6.66 14.95 8.39
N GLY A 33 7.12 13.88 7.76
CA GLY A 33 8.55 13.57 7.67
C GLY A 33 9.19 13.01 8.93
N LYS A 34 8.42 12.62 9.93
CA LYS A 34 8.87 12.00 11.18
C LYS A 34 8.18 10.66 11.39
N ALA A 35 8.88 9.71 11.98
CA ALA A 35 8.29 8.42 12.33
C ALA A 35 7.42 8.57 13.59
N ARG A 36 6.25 7.97 13.56
CA ARG A 36 5.30 7.91 14.68
C ARG A 36 4.70 6.53 14.84
N LEU A 37 4.42 6.14 16.07
CA LEU A 37 3.60 4.97 16.37
C LEU A 37 2.14 5.31 16.04
N ILE A 38 1.50 4.50 15.18
CA ILE A 38 0.11 4.74 14.74
C ILE A 38 -0.85 4.40 15.88
N ARG A 39 -0.66 3.21 16.46
CA ARG A 39 -1.48 2.67 17.55
C ARG A 39 -0.62 1.80 18.45
N ASP A 40 -0.93 1.81 19.72
CA ASP A 40 -0.19 1.03 20.73
C ASP A 40 -0.44 -0.47 20.60
N ASP A 41 -1.66 -0.85 20.24
CA ASP A 41 -2.10 -2.24 20.04
C ASP A 41 -1.47 -2.93 18.81
N TYR A 42 -0.88 -2.16 17.89
CA TYR A 42 -0.12 -2.70 16.76
C TYR A 42 1.35 -3.02 17.12
N CYS A 43 1.86 -2.45 18.20
CA CYS A 43 3.22 -2.70 18.63
C CYS A 43 3.31 -3.97 19.47
N ASP A 44 4.07 -4.97 19.01
CA ASP A 44 4.36 -6.20 19.78
C ASP A 44 5.33 -6.01 20.93
N GLY A 45 6.10 -4.91 20.92
CA GLY A 45 7.13 -4.61 21.92
C GLY A 45 8.44 -5.36 21.72
N LEU A 46 8.65 -6.09 20.63
CA LEU A 46 9.89 -6.83 20.34
C LEU A 46 11.07 -5.91 19.97
N GLY A 47 10.79 -4.70 19.47
CA GLY A 47 11.80 -3.68 19.22
C GLY A 47 12.66 -3.91 17.99
N ASN A 48 12.17 -4.63 16.98
CA ASN A 48 12.86 -4.82 15.69
C ASN A 48 13.23 -3.50 14.99
N CYS A 49 12.53 -2.42 15.32
CA CYS A 49 12.77 -1.08 14.81
C CYS A 49 13.95 -0.35 15.47
N LEU A 50 14.40 -0.76 16.68
CA LEU A 50 15.48 -0.10 17.41
C LEU A 50 16.82 -0.14 16.67
N PRO A 51 17.32 -1.32 16.23
CA PRO A 51 18.58 -1.40 15.50
C PRO A 51 18.51 -0.76 14.11
N ALA A 52 17.32 -0.57 13.57
CA ALA A 52 17.12 0.07 12.28
C ALA A 52 17.24 1.61 12.34
N CYS A 53 17.20 2.21 13.55
CA CYS A 53 17.28 3.65 13.69
C CYS A 53 18.74 4.13 13.80
N PRO A 54 19.29 4.84 12.78
CA PRO A 54 20.70 5.26 12.77
C PRO A 54 21.00 6.36 13.80
N VAL A 55 19.98 7.11 14.22
CA VAL A 55 20.11 8.22 15.17
C VAL A 55 19.67 7.85 16.59
N GLY A 56 19.24 6.60 16.82
CA GLY A 56 18.81 6.16 18.15
C GLY A 56 17.58 6.90 18.70
N ALA A 57 16.70 7.36 17.83
CA ALA A 57 15.49 8.10 18.22
C ALA A 57 14.39 7.21 18.84
N ILE A 58 14.58 5.88 18.90
CA ILE A 58 13.60 4.92 19.38
C ILE A 58 14.05 4.34 20.71
N SER A 59 13.15 4.30 21.68
CA SER A 59 13.37 3.73 23.01
C SER A 59 12.20 2.88 23.45
N PHE A 60 12.43 2.01 24.43
CA PHE A 60 11.36 1.29 25.11
C PHE A 60 10.79 2.13 26.24
N VAL A 61 9.49 2.15 26.37
CA VAL A 61 8.77 2.79 27.46
C VAL A 61 7.71 1.83 27.99
N GLN A 62 7.66 1.70 29.33
CA GLN A 62 6.56 1.00 29.99
C GLN A 62 5.45 2.02 30.28
N ARG A 63 4.30 1.82 29.67
CA ARG A 63 3.13 2.65 29.91
C ARG A 63 1.85 1.83 29.81
N GLU A 64 0.79 2.40 30.28
CA GLU A 64 -0.52 1.82 30.06
C GLU A 64 -0.87 1.90 28.58
N ALA A 65 -1.06 0.74 27.96
CA ALA A 65 -1.37 0.60 26.56
C ALA A 65 -2.37 -0.55 26.34
N ALA A 66 -3.11 -0.50 25.25
CA ALA A 66 -3.98 -1.58 24.82
C ALA A 66 -3.17 -2.87 24.59
N ALA A 67 -3.78 -4.03 24.80
CA ALA A 67 -3.14 -5.30 24.48
C ALA A 67 -2.79 -5.37 23.00
N PHE A 68 -1.75 -6.14 22.66
CA PHE A 68 -1.41 -6.41 21.25
C PHE A 68 -2.55 -7.16 20.58
N ASP A 69 -3.00 -6.66 19.44
CA ASP A 69 -4.08 -7.23 18.66
C ASP A 69 -3.55 -7.70 17.31
N GLU A 70 -3.29 -9.00 17.22
CA GLU A 70 -2.77 -9.62 16.00
C GLU A 70 -3.77 -9.57 14.83
N GLU A 71 -5.08 -9.65 15.12
CA GLU A 71 -6.11 -9.62 14.09
C GLU A 71 -6.20 -8.22 13.46
N ALA A 72 -6.19 -7.19 14.29
CA ALA A 72 -6.16 -5.80 13.84
C ALA A 72 -4.89 -5.47 13.03
N VAL A 73 -3.75 -6.04 13.41
CA VAL A 73 -2.49 -5.92 12.66
C VAL A 73 -2.60 -6.58 11.30
N LYS A 74 -3.15 -7.79 11.20
CA LYS A 74 -3.34 -8.50 9.92
C LYS A 74 -4.25 -7.71 8.98
N GLU A 75 -5.35 -7.17 9.49
CA GLU A 75 -6.27 -6.34 8.72
C GLU A 75 -5.59 -5.05 8.22
N HIS A 76 -4.82 -4.40 9.09
CA HIS A 76 -4.05 -3.21 8.73
C HIS A 76 -3.04 -3.48 7.60
N LEU A 77 -2.28 -4.57 7.70
CA LEU A 77 -1.30 -4.98 6.69
C LEU A 77 -1.97 -5.35 5.36
N ALA A 78 -3.10 -6.06 5.39
CA ALA A 78 -3.86 -6.39 4.20
C ALA A 78 -4.36 -5.13 3.48
N ARG A 79 -4.86 -4.14 4.22
CA ARG A 79 -5.28 -2.84 3.68
C ARG A 79 -4.09 -2.09 3.08
N LYS A 80 -2.94 -2.08 3.75
CA LYS A 80 -1.72 -1.42 3.26
C LYS A 80 -1.20 -2.04 1.96
N GLN A 81 -1.27 -3.36 1.83
CA GLN A 81 -0.90 -4.06 0.59
C GLN A 81 -1.82 -3.71 -0.59
N GLN A 82 -3.12 -3.53 -0.34
CA GLN A 82 -4.06 -3.12 -1.39
C GLN A 82 -3.81 -1.70 -1.92
N VAL A 83 -3.26 -0.81 -1.09
CA VAL A 83 -2.98 0.59 -1.46
C VAL A 83 -1.60 0.77 -2.09
N SER A 84 -0.63 -0.10 -1.77
CA SER A 84 0.77 0.05 -2.21
C SER A 84 1.08 -0.49 -3.61
N GLY A 85 0.09 -1.04 -4.32
CA GLY A 85 0.25 -1.44 -5.72
C GLY A 85 0.43 -0.23 -6.64
N CYS A 86 1.45 -0.24 -7.51
CA CYS A 86 1.56 0.77 -8.58
C CYS A 86 0.24 0.83 -9.36
N PRO A 87 -0.26 2.03 -9.72
CA PRO A 87 -1.51 2.17 -10.46
C PRO A 87 -1.57 1.34 -11.75
N GLY A 88 -0.43 1.08 -12.39
CA GLY A 88 -0.30 0.26 -13.59
C GLY A 88 -0.44 -1.24 -13.38
N MET A 89 -0.40 -1.73 -12.13
CA MET A 89 -0.59 -3.15 -11.81
C MET A 89 -2.06 -3.53 -11.59
N LYS A 90 -2.95 -2.54 -11.48
CA LYS A 90 -4.39 -2.79 -11.31
C LYS A 90 -5.06 -2.96 -12.67
N VAL A 91 -5.64 -4.13 -12.90
CA VAL A 91 -6.49 -4.36 -14.08
C VAL A 91 -7.73 -3.47 -13.97
N ARG A 92 -7.94 -2.60 -14.94
CA ARG A 92 -9.10 -1.69 -15.01
C ARG A 92 -9.82 -1.90 -16.32
N ALA A 93 -11.13 -2.14 -16.24
CA ALA A 93 -12.01 -2.00 -17.40
C ALA A 93 -12.37 -0.52 -17.57
N MET A 94 -12.17 0.00 -18.78
CA MET A 94 -12.54 1.38 -19.12
C MET A 94 -13.96 1.37 -19.69
N LYS A 95 -14.88 2.06 -18.99
CA LYS A 95 -16.23 2.28 -19.51
C LYS A 95 -16.19 3.47 -20.49
N ARG A 96 -16.71 3.29 -21.69
CA ARG A 96 -16.99 4.43 -22.57
C ARG A 96 -18.06 5.29 -21.91
N THR A 97 -17.74 6.54 -21.64
CA THR A 97 -18.77 7.52 -21.31
C THR A 97 -19.50 7.90 -22.58
N ALA A 98 -20.82 7.87 -22.52
CA ALA A 98 -21.74 8.16 -23.65
C ALA A 98 -21.63 9.60 -24.22
N ALA A 99 -20.61 10.37 -23.83
CA ALA A 99 -20.42 11.75 -24.26
C ALA A 99 -19.77 11.91 -25.64
N ASN A 100 -19.48 10.80 -26.37
CA ASN A 100 -18.84 10.86 -27.69
C ASN A 100 -19.71 10.35 -28.86
N GLU A 101 -21.02 10.31 -28.70
CA GLU A 101 -21.91 9.88 -29.78
C GLU A 101 -22.30 11.00 -30.78
N SER A 102 -21.74 12.21 -30.67
CA SER A 102 -22.05 13.33 -31.56
C SER A 102 -20.83 13.96 -32.24
N ALA A 103 -19.90 13.13 -32.71
CA ALA A 103 -18.88 13.57 -33.65
C ALA A 103 -18.84 12.57 -34.81
N GLU A 104 -19.72 12.76 -35.78
CA GLU A 104 -19.47 12.33 -37.14
C GLU A 104 -18.24 13.08 -37.64
N ASN A 105 -17.09 12.47 -37.54
CA ASN A 105 -15.92 12.57 -38.41
C ASN A 105 -14.64 12.21 -37.66
N ALA A 106 -13.87 11.34 -38.30
CA ALA A 106 -12.56 10.86 -38.00
C ALA A 106 -12.50 9.63 -37.08
N ASP A 107 -12.24 8.53 -37.73
CA ASP A 107 -11.82 7.20 -37.29
C ASP A 107 -10.49 7.18 -36.48
N ASN A 108 -10.34 8.10 -35.53
CA ASN A 108 -9.17 8.23 -34.62
C ASN A 108 -9.51 7.99 -33.14
N GLY A 109 -10.67 7.41 -32.85
CA GLY A 109 -11.04 7.04 -31.48
C GLY A 109 -10.31 5.77 -31.01
N SER A 110 -9.66 5.82 -29.86
CA SER A 110 -9.11 4.63 -29.26
C SER A 110 -10.20 3.62 -28.93
N HIS A 111 -10.08 2.39 -29.43
CA HIS A 111 -10.97 1.27 -29.10
C HIS A 111 -10.52 0.49 -27.87
N LEU A 112 -9.51 1.00 -27.15
CA LEU A 112 -8.99 0.38 -25.95
C LEU A 112 -10.05 0.33 -24.84
N ARG A 113 -10.35 -0.87 -24.34
CA ARG A 113 -11.36 -1.12 -23.29
C ARG A 113 -10.79 -1.56 -21.97
N GLN A 114 -9.50 -1.92 -21.93
CA GLN A 114 -8.87 -2.46 -20.73
C GLN A 114 -7.42 -2.00 -20.59
N TRP A 115 -6.96 -2.04 -19.37
CA TRP A 115 -5.58 -1.87 -18.99
C TRP A 115 -5.21 -2.92 -17.94
N PRO A 116 -4.08 -3.60 -18.01
CA PRO A 116 -2.97 -3.42 -18.97
C PRO A 116 -3.26 -4.04 -20.35
N VAL A 117 -2.60 -3.54 -21.39
CA VAL A 117 -2.71 -4.05 -22.77
C VAL A 117 -1.71 -5.16 -23.07
N GLN A 118 -0.69 -5.33 -22.23
CA GLN A 118 0.27 -6.42 -22.36
C GLN A 118 -0.28 -7.70 -21.72
N ILE A 119 -0.34 -8.78 -22.49
CA ILE A 119 -0.94 -10.04 -22.07
C ILE A 119 -0.24 -10.67 -20.83
N ARG A 120 1.06 -10.41 -20.63
CA ARG A 120 1.81 -10.87 -19.46
C ARG A 120 1.32 -10.24 -18.14
N LEU A 121 0.71 -9.06 -18.22
CA LEU A 121 0.21 -8.31 -17.06
C LEU A 121 -1.27 -8.57 -16.80
N ALA A 122 -1.96 -9.19 -17.74
CA ALA A 122 -3.38 -9.49 -17.61
C ALA A 122 -3.59 -10.91 -17.08
N PRO A 123 -4.33 -11.11 -15.99
CA PRO A 123 -4.65 -12.44 -15.50
C PRO A 123 -5.54 -13.18 -16.52
N PRO A 124 -5.31 -14.49 -16.77
CA PRO A 124 -6.06 -15.23 -17.79
C PRO A 124 -7.56 -15.37 -17.50
N THR A 125 -7.96 -15.14 -16.24
CA THR A 125 -9.35 -15.20 -15.79
C THR A 125 -10.05 -13.83 -15.79
N ALA A 126 -9.42 -12.79 -16.36
CA ALA A 126 -10.01 -11.45 -16.34
C ALA A 126 -11.33 -11.41 -17.15
N ALA A 127 -12.32 -10.72 -16.58
CA ALA A 127 -13.68 -10.69 -17.13
C ALA A 127 -13.77 -10.09 -18.54
N PHE A 128 -12.81 -9.25 -18.93
CA PHE A 128 -12.78 -8.63 -20.27
C PHE A 128 -12.36 -9.59 -21.39
N TYR A 129 -11.86 -10.80 -21.08
CA TYR A 129 -11.63 -11.85 -22.09
C TYR A 129 -12.90 -12.59 -22.48
N GLN A 130 -13.95 -12.51 -21.68
CA GLN A 130 -15.21 -13.18 -21.98
C GLN A 130 -15.94 -12.47 -23.13
N GLY A 131 -16.08 -13.17 -24.24
CA GLY A 131 -16.74 -12.62 -25.43
C GLY A 131 -15.98 -11.50 -26.16
N ALA A 132 -14.65 -11.43 -25.97
CA ALA A 132 -13.80 -10.46 -26.64
C ALA A 132 -13.11 -11.08 -27.85
N ASP A 133 -13.09 -10.32 -28.97
CA ASP A 133 -12.21 -10.62 -30.09
C ASP A 133 -10.79 -10.20 -29.74
N LEU A 134 -9.89 -11.17 -29.62
CA LEU A 134 -8.52 -10.96 -29.19
C LEU A 134 -7.55 -11.01 -30.37
N LEU A 135 -6.93 -9.87 -30.69
CA LEU A 135 -5.82 -9.80 -31.62
C LEU A 135 -4.50 -9.82 -30.86
N ILE A 136 -3.68 -10.83 -31.09
CA ILE A 136 -2.34 -10.95 -30.52
C ILE A 136 -1.35 -10.63 -31.63
N ALA A 137 -0.63 -9.51 -31.48
CA ALA A 137 0.49 -9.15 -32.33
C ALA A 137 1.79 -9.47 -31.59
N ALA A 138 2.72 -10.17 -32.27
CA ALA A 138 4.07 -10.40 -31.77
C ALA A 138 5.03 -9.43 -32.47
N ASP A 139 5.95 -8.87 -31.69
CA ASP A 139 7.09 -8.11 -32.20
C ASP A 139 8.22 -9.06 -32.64
#